data_de9f61fadc3c1bbf87b21aeecc2d8e30
#
_entry.id   de9f61fadc3c1bbf87b21aeecc2d8e30
#
_cell.length_a   1.000
_cell.length_b   1.000
_cell.length_c   1.000
_cell.angle_alpha   90.00
_cell.angle_beta   90.00
_cell.angle_gamma   90.00
#
_symmetry.space_group_name_H-M   'P 1'
#
loop_
_entity.id
_entity.type
_entity.pdbx_description
1 polymer ?
#
loop_
_entity_poly.entity_id
_entity_poly.type
_entity_poly.pdbx_seq_one_letter_code
_entity_poly.pdbx_strand_id
1 'polypeptide(L)'
;DLLQLSPKKVKIRLPKTKGGRTEVEDYLAADVKEKYQVTPQEFIDVKALMGDASDNIPGVPSIGEKTATKIIVEYQTIENAYAHVEEIKPPRASKALKEHYDMARMSKELATINVHADFPYEVEEGRIGNLFTKEAYEWFQRLQFKNLLGKFEIQAPANAIEDRFRTVTDPAEAQAVLGRAASAKTVGIALEKNRENMLPLFAMGSEITGAAFAFSHDGKEEVVSILVGGTLTAEALLKQISALTESRAEISMFDVKQDMKNFRVCRPENVFDVHVAAYLLNPLKSSYEPDDVAREYLDLTIDGKLSEEKKRCYEAYTMYQGAAILRGKLQESGMEAPFDEIEMPLVFALFDR
;
A
#
# COMPACT_ATOMS: atom_id res chain seq x y z
N ASP A 1 15.34 -29.37 2.30
CA ASP A 1 15.67 -30.09 1.04
C ASP A 1 16.75 -29.37 0.24
N LEU A 2 16.64 -28.05 0.04
CA LEU A 2 17.59 -27.27 -0.76
C LEU A 2 19.06 -27.38 -0.31
N LEU A 3 19.33 -27.77 0.93
CA LEU A 3 20.71 -27.93 1.43
C LEU A 3 21.51 -28.96 0.62
N GLN A 4 20.87 -29.96 0.00
CA GLN A 4 21.51 -30.91 -0.89
C GLN A 4 22.10 -30.27 -2.17
N LEU A 5 21.60 -29.06 -2.53
CA LEU A 5 22.04 -28.30 -3.71
C LEU A 5 23.23 -27.36 -3.42
N SER A 6 23.83 -27.42 -2.23
CA SER A 6 25.00 -26.60 -1.91
C SER A 6 26.34 -27.27 -2.26
N PRO A 7 26.61 -27.64 -3.54
CA PRO A 7 27.96 -28.03 -3.98
C PRO A 7 28.86 -26.79 -3.90
N LYS A 8 30.13 -26.95 -4.16
CA LYS A 8 31.24 -26.00 -3.93
C LYS A 8 30.99 -24.52 -4.31
N LYS A 9 29.95 -24.18 -5.09
CA LYS A 9 29.70 -22.82 -5.60
C LYS A 9 28.28 -22.29 -5.36
N VAL A 10 27.36 -23.09 -4.80
CA VAL A 10 25.97 -22.67 -4.56
C VAL A 10 25.81 -22.35 -3.08
N LYS A 11 25.32 -21.15 -2.80
CA LYS A 11 24.96 -20.69 -1.46
C LYS A 11 23.43 -20.77 -1.29
N ILE A 12 22.99 -21.48 -0.28
CA ILE A 12 21.57 -21.56 0.07
C ILE A 12 21.27 -20.51 1.12
N ARG A 13 20.32 -19.65 0.83
CA ARG A 13 19.87 -18.58 1.72
C ARG A 13 18.50 -18.90 2.27
N LEU A 14 18.42 -19.11 3.58
CA LEU A 14 17.18 -19.49 4.27
C LEU A 14 16.70 -18.37 5.19
N PRO A 15 15.54 -17.72 4.88
CA PRO A 15 14.91 -16.83 5.82
C PRO A 15 14.24 -17.63 6.95
N LYS A 16 14.49 -17.24 8.20
CA LYS A 16 13.87 -17.82 9.38
C LYS A 16 13.19 -16.72 10.20
N THR A 17 11.90 -16.85 10.44
CA THR A 17 11.17 -15.92 11.30
C THR A 17 11.12 -16.46 12.72
N LYS A 18 11.71 -15.73 13.66
CA LYS A 18 11.72 -16.04 15.09
C LYS A 18 11.32 -14.79 15.87
N GLY A 19 10.28 -14.89 16.69
CA GLY A 19 9.84 -13.76 17.51
C GLY A 19 9.45 -12.50 16.73
N GLY A 20 8.87 -12.63 15.52
CA GLY A 20 8.47 -11.50 14.67
C GLY A 20 9.61 -10.82 13.89
N ARG A 21 10.85 -11.31 14.02
CA ARG A 21 12.00 -10.86 13.23
C ARG A 21 12.41 -11.95 12.26
N THR A 22 12.69 -11.56 11.01
CA THR A 22 13.22 -12.49 10.00
C THR A 22 14.73 -12.34 9.96
N GLU A 23 15.43 -13.42 10.31
CA GLU A 23 16.87 -13.56 10.17
C GLU A 23 17.16 -14.41 8.94
N VAL A 24 18.27 -14.13 8.26
CA VAL A 24 18.69 -14.87 7.06
C VAL A 24 19.92 -15.67 7.41
N GLU A 25 19.83 -17.00 7.28
CA GLU A 25 20.97 -17.89 7.42
C GLU A 25 21.49 -18.30 6.03
N ASP A 26 22.79 -18.12 5.80
CA ASP A 26 23.45 -18.55 4.56
C ASP A 26 24.18 -19.87 4.80
N TYR A 27 24.06 -20.82 3.87
CA TYR A 27 24.70 -22.13 3.92
C TYR A 27 25.51 -22.43 2.66
N LEU A 28 26.78 -22.68 2.83
CA LEU A 28 27.64 -23.37 1.88
C LEU A 28 27.80 -24.82 2.34
N ALA A 29 28.47 -25.67 1.53
CA ALA A 29 28.71 -27.08 1.87
C ALA A 29 29.43 -27.26 3.22
N ALA A 30 30.35 -26.37 3.57
CA ALA A 30 31.02 -26.37 4.87
C ALA A 30 30.08 -26.13 6.04
N ASP A 31 29.16 -25.16 5.89
CA ASP A 31 28.22 -24.80 6.93
C ASP A 31 27.18 -25.91 7.16
N VAL A 32 26.80 -26.63 6.08
CA VAL A 32 25.94 -27.82 6.19
C VAL A 32 26.65 -28.90 7.00
N LYS A 33 27.94 -29.16 6.70
CA LYS A 33 28.73 -30.18 7.42
C LYS A 33 28.94 -29.77 8.89
N GLU A 34 29.22 -28.53 9.16
CA GLU A 34 29.36 -28.03 10.54
C GLU A 34 28.07 -28.18 11.35
N LYS A 35 26.94 -27.78 10.79
CA LYS A 35 25.68 -27.76 11.49
C LYS A 35 25.01 -29.13 11.62
N TYR A 36 25.03 -29.92 10.53
CA TYR A 36 24.32 -31.19 10.45
C TYR A 36 25.22 -32.40 10.54
N GLN A 37 26.56 -32.23 10.63
CA GLN A 37 27.58 -33.26 10.73
C GLN A 37 27.70 -34.15 9.48
N VAL A 38 26.97 -33.85 8.43
CA VAL A 38 26.93 -34.56 7.15
C VAL A 38 27.18 -33.62 5.99
N THR A 39 27.65 -34.12 4.88
CA THR A 39 27.78 -33.36 3.63
C THR A 39 26.39 -33.07 3.04
N PRO A 40 26.25 -32.08 2.13
CA PRO A 40 24.99 -31.85 1.39
C PRO A 40 24.45 -33.11 0.73
N GLN A 41 25.30 -34.00 0.22
CA GLN A 41 24.89 -35.22 -0.43
C GLN A 41 24.34 -36.26 0.60
N GLU A 42 25.08 -36.44 1.69
CA GLU A 42 24.68 -37.33 2.79
C GLU A 42 23.40 -36.84 3.49
N PHE A 43 23.08 -35.55 3.39
CA PHE A 43 21.84 -34.99 3.95
C PHE A 43 20.59 -35.61 3.30
N ILE A 44 20.66 -36.06 2.05
CA ILE A 44 19.58 -36.80 1.39
C ILE A 44 19.30 -38.11 2.15
N ASP A 45 20.33 -38.83 2.52
CA ASP A 45 20.24 -40.09 3.25
C ASP A 45 19.73 -39.88 4.69
N VAL A 46 20.07 -38.76 5.34
CA VAL A 46 19.47 -38.38 6.62
C VAL A 46 17.97 -38.16 6.46
N LYS A 47 17.53 -37.46 5.41
CA LYS A 47 16.12 -37.26 5.09
C LYS A 47 15.41 -38.56 4.74
N ALA A 48 16.08 -39.48 4.05
CA ALA A 48 15.56 -40.78 3.73
C ALA A 48 15.20 -41.62 4.99
N LEU A 49 16.01 -41.50 6.04
CA LEU A 49 15.80 -42.18 7.31
C LEU A 49 14.77 -41.49 8.20
N MET A 50 14.89 -40.16 8.38
CA MET A 50 14.01 -39.44 9.31
C MET A 50 12.67 -39.05 8.72
N GLY A 51 12.52 -39.03 7.40
CA GLY A 51 11.37 -38.49 6.69
C GLY A 51 11.29 -36.96 6.68
N ASP A 52 10.23 -36.46 6.06
CA ASP A 52 9.85 -35.04 6.09
C ASP A 52 8.33 -34.90 6.12
N ALA A 53 7.79 -34.47 7.25
CA ALA A 53 6.35 -34.31 7.42
C ALA A 53 5.76 -33.19 6.55
N SER A 54 6.56 -32.17 6.19
CA SER A 54 6.10 -31.07 5.34
C SER A 54 5.85 -31.52 3.89
N ASP A 55 6.64 -32.47 3.42
CA ASP A 55 6.58 -33.00 2.04
C ASP A 55 5.93 -34.40 1.99
N ASN A 56 5.39 -34.86 3.12
CA ASN A 56 4.79 -36.19 3.26
C ASN A 56 5.72 -37.34 2.91
N ILE A 57 7.03 -37.19 3.18
CA ILE A 57 8.05 -38.23 3.02
C ILE A 57 8.07 -39.09 4.29
N PRO A 58 7.77 -40.40 4.22
CA PRO A 58 7.51 -41.22 5.42
C PRO A 58 8.74 -41.47 6.29
N GLY A 59 9.92 -41.61 5.70
CA GLY A 59 11.10 -42.05 6.42
C GLY A 59 10.99 -43.50 6.95
N VAL A 60 11.82 -43.81 7.94
CA VAL A 60 11.80 -45.09 8.65
C VAL A 60 11.15 -44.89 10.00
N PRO A 61 10.08 -45.66 10.35
CA PRO A 61 9.42 -45.53 11.64
C PRO A 61 10.41 -45.60 12.81
N SER A 62 10.27 -44.70 13.78
CA SER A 62 11.12 -44.64 14.97
C SER A 62 12.57 -44.17 14.75
N ILE A 63 12.95 -43.76 13.56
CA ILE A 63 14.25 -43.11 13.28
C ILE A 63 14.00 -41.61 13.09
N GLY A 64 14.29 -40.81 14.11
CA GLY A 64 14.23 -39.37 14.02
C GLY A 64 15.61 -38.74 13.68
N GLU A 65 15.66 -37.43 13.49
CA GLU A 65 16.82 -36.67 13.03
C GLU A 65 18.15 -37.08 13.71
N LYS A 66 18.18 -37.09 15.06
CA LYS A 66 19.39 -37.43 15.82
C LYS A 66 19.94 -38.84 15.53
N THR A 67 19.03 -39.80 15.33
CA THR A 67 19.42 -41.18 15.06
C THR A 67 19.82 -41.33 13.59
N ALA A 68 19.07 -40.74 12.69
CA ALA A 68 19.41 -40.72 11.26
C ALA A 68 20.77 -40.09 11.01
N THR A 69 21.05 -38.94 11.61
CA THR A 69 22.38 -38.26 11.49
C THR A 69 23.49 -39.17 11.99
N LYS A 70 23.37 -39.82 13.16
CA LYS A 70 24.38 -40.72 13.66
C LYS A 70 24.66 -41.90 12.72
N ILE A 71 23.59 -42.51 12.19
CA ILE A 71 23.72 -43.62 11.23
C ILE A 71 24.48 -43.14 9.97
N ILE A 72 24.11 -41.98 9.41
CA ILE A 72 24.73 -41.51 8.18
C ILE A 72 26.14 -40.98 8.41
N VAL A 73 26.46 -40.39 9.55
CA VAL A 73 27.84 -40.03 9.91
C VAL A 73 28.73 -41.29 9.95
N GLU A 74 28.20 -42.44 10.41
CA GLU A 74 28.95 -43.70 10.53
C GLU A 74 29.01 -44.47 9.21
N TYR A 75 27.88 -44.60 8.52
CA TYR A 75 27.71 -45.44 7.33
C TYR A 75 27.63 -44.67 6.02
N GLN A 76 27.51 -43.34 6.01
CA GLN A 76 27.49 -42.40 4.87
C GLN A 76 26.23 -42.53 3.98
N THR A 77 25.73 -43.72 3.71
CA THR A 77 24.55 -43.96 2.88
C THR A 77 23.57 -44.93 3.54
N ILE A 78 22.31 -44.92 3.17
CA ILE A 78 21.30 -45.90 3.67
C ILE A 78 21.61 -47.32 3.21
N GLU A 79 22.23 -47.45 2.03
CA GLU A 79 22.61 -48.72 1.47
C GLU A 79 23.70 -49.39 2.32
N ASN A 80 24.74 -48.65 2.68
CA ASN A 80 25.81 -49.12 3.53
C ASN A 80 25.35 -49.35 4.97
N ALA A 81 24.47 -48.50 5.49
CA ALA A 81 23.83 -48.70 6.78
C ALA A 81 22.99 -49.99 6.82
N TYR A 82 22.29 -50.30 5.74
CA TYR A 82 21.52 -51.53 5.65
C TYR A 82 22.42 -52.79 5.57
N ALA A 83 23.56 -52.69 4.85
CA ALA A 83 24.56 -53.78 4.78
C ALA A 83 25.13 -54.13 6.16
N HIS A 84 25.21 -53.16 7.08
CA HIS A 84 25.70 -53.30 8.45
C HIS A 84 24.58 -53.19 9.50
N VAL A 85 23.35 -53.50 9.12
CA VAL A 85 22.14 -53.21 9.93
C VAL A 85 22.19 -53.82 11.34
N GLU A 86 22.86 -54.97 11.52
CA GLU A 86 22.99 -55.63 12.83
C GLU A 86 23.93 -54.89 13.79
N GLU A 87 24.82 -53.99 13.27
CA GLU A 87 25.75 -53.22 14.07
C GLU A 87 25.18 -51.88 14.52
N ILE A 88 24.06 -51.43 13.91
CA ILE A 88 23.43 -50.17 14.18
C ILE A 88 22.89 -50.09 15.63
N LYS A 89 23.20 -48.98 16.27
CA LYS A 89 22.67 -48.62 17.61
C LYS A 89 21.78 -47.39 17.54
N PRO A 90 20.64 -47.37 18.31
CA PRO A 90 20.16 -48.41 19.25
C PRO A 90 19.51 -49.57 18.50
N PRO A 91 19.34 -50.74 19.14
CA PRO A 91 18.77 -51.91 18.52
C PRO A 91 17.38 -51.71 17.88
N ARG A 92 16.63 -50.73 18.40
CA ARG A 92 15.33 -50.32 17.82
C ARG A 92 15.53 -49.75 16.41
N ALA A 93 16.56 -48.94 16.18
CA ALA A 93 16.84 -48.34 14.87
C ALA A 93 17.31 -49.45 13.87
N SER A 94 18.17 -50.38 14.30
CA SER A 94 18.55 -51.52 13.54
C SER A 94 17.33 -52.34 13.08
N LYS A 95 16.47 -52.72 14.00
CA LYS A 95 15.24 -53.46 13.70
C LYS A 95 14.33 -52.65 12.73
N ALA A 96 14.12 -51.37 12.99
CA ALA A 96 13.27 -50.53 12.16
C ALA A 96 13.82 -50.40 10.72
N LEU A 97 15.13 -50.17 10.55
CA LEU A 97 15.74 -50.12 9.22
C LEU A 97 15.67 -51.44 8.51
N LYS A 98 15.88 -52.55 9.21
CA LYS A 98 15.76 -53.90 8.65
C LYS A 98 14.33 -54.21 8.14
N GLU A 99 13.32 -53.84 8.91
CA GLU A 99 11.91 -54.10 8.57
C GLU A 99 11.38 -53.14 7.50
N HIS A 100 11.92 -51.92 7.41
CA HIS A 100 11.39 -50.83 6.56
C HIS A 100 12.41 -50.26 5.58
N TYR A 101 13.37 -51.04 5.10
CA TYR A 101 14.39 -50.60 4.17
C TYR A 101 13.80 -50.09 2.85
N ASP A 102 12.72 -50.72 2.36
CA ASP A 102 12.05 -50.24 1.15
C ASP A 102 11.43 -48.84 1.32
N MET A 103 10.94 -48.53 2.52
CA MET A 103 10.49 -47.17 2.85
C MET A 103 11.67 -46.19 2.84
N ALA A 104 12.83 -46.58 3.36
CA ALA A 104 14.03 -45.72 3.31
C ALA A 104 14.44 -45.44 1.87
N ARG A 105 14.43 -46.43 0.99
CA ARG A 105 14.74 -46.27 -0.44
C ARG A 105 13.75 -45.32 -1.14
N MET A 106 12.47 -45.56 -0.95
CA MET A 106 11.41 -44.70 -1.48
C MET A 106 11.57 -43.27 -0.96
N SER A 107 11.80 -43.11 0.34
CA SER A 107 12.02 -41.76 0.95
C SER A 107 13.26 -41.09 0.40
N LYS A 108 14.35 -41.79 0.09
CA LYS A 108 15.53 -41.27 -0.56
C LYS A 108 15.23 -40.75 -1.96
N GLU A 109 14.46 -41.51 -2.75
CA GLU A 109 14.02 -41.11 -4.08
C GLU A 109 13.18 -39.81 -4.01
N LEU A 110 12.19 -39.77 -3.12
CA LEU A 110 11.33 -38.62 -2.93
C LEU A 110 12.07 -37.38 -2.39
N ALA A 111 13.06 -37.58 -1.50
CA ALA A 111 13.86 -36.48 -0.95
C ALA A 111 14.91 -35.94 -1.92
N THR A 112 15.24 -36.68 -2.97
CA THR A 112 16.26 -36.28 -3.94
C THR A 112 15.68 -35.30 -4.95
N ILE A 113 16.24 -34.08 -5.00
CA ILE A 113 15.80 -33.05 -5.96
C ILE A 113 16.23 -33.46 -7.38
N ASN A 114 15.29 -33.42 -8.31
CA ASN A 114 15.58 -33.61 -9.72
C ASN A 114 16.28 -32.35 -10.29
N VAL A 115 17.58 -32.44 -10.50
CA VAL A 115 18.41 -31.36 -11.09
C VAL A 115 18.45 -31.39 -12.63
N HIS A 116 17.76 -32.34 -13.24
CA HIS A 116 17.66 -32.52 -14.69
C HIS A 116 16.26 -32.30 -15.24
N ALA A 117 15.44 -31.54 -14.49
CA ALA A 117 14.14 -31.12 -14.99
C ALA A 117 14.31 -30.27 -16.25
N ASP A 118 13.47 -30.52 -17.26
CA ASP A 118 13.48 -29.72 -18.47
C ASP A 118 13.02 -28.28 -18.16
N PHE A 119 13.90 -27.34 -18.34
CA PHE A 119 13.65 -25.93 -18.06
C PHE A 119 14.07 -25.10 -19.29
N PRO A 120 13.09 -24.66 -20.11
CA PRO A 120 13.36 -24.09 -21.44
C PRO A 120 13.85 -22.63 -21.42
N TYR A 121 14.36 -22.13 -20.30
CA TYR A 121 14.83 -20.74 -20.15
C TYR A 121 16.34 -20.70 -19.87
N GLU A 122 17.01 -19.76 -20.52
CA GLU A 122 18.40 -19.44 -20.20
C GLU A 122 18.47 -18.47 -19.00
N VAL A 123 19.50 -18.59 -18.18
CA VAL A 123 19.69 -17.76 -16.97
C VAL A 123 19.72 -16.27 -17.31
N GLU A 124 20.28 -15.92 -18.46
CA GLU A 124 20.38 -14.55 -18.97
C GLU A 124 19.03 -13.90 -19.26
N GLU A 125 18.03 -14.68 -19.64
CA GLU A 125 16.65 -14.19 -19.85
C GLU A 125 15.99 -13.75 -18.54
N GLY A 126 16.45 -14.30 -17.42
CA GLY A 126 16.03 -13.91 -16.07
C GLY A 126 16.64 -12.60 -15.55
N ARG A 127 17.42 -11.86 -16.35
CA ARG A 127 17.95 -10.55 -15.94
C ARG A 127 16.80 -9.58 -15.67
N ILE A 128 16.83 -9.01 -14.50
CA ILE A 128 15.87 -7.96 -14.12
C ILE A 128 16.16 -6.73 -14.98
N GLY A 129 15.21 -6.40 -15.86
CA GLY A 129 15.22 -5.16 -16.64
C GLY A 129 14.63 -3.98 -15.85
N ASN A 130 14.13 -2.99 -16.57
CA ASN A 130 13.39 -1.90 -15.94
C ASN A 130 12.03 -2.42 -15.45
N LEU A 131 11.86 -2.51 -14.13
CA LEU A 131 10.59 -2.91 -13.50
C LEU A 131 9.55 -1.80 -13.46
N PHE A 132 9.98 -0.56 -13.69
CA PHE A 132 9.14 0.65 -13.59
C PHE A 132 8.67 1.08 -14.98
N THR A 133 7.97 0.19 -15.68
CA THR A 133 7.37 0.49 -16.99
C THR A 133 6.02 1.18 -16.83
N LYS A 134 5.53 1.79 -17.91
CA LYS A 134 4.20 2.42 -17.94
C LYS A 134 3.09 1.40 -17.63
N GLU A 135 3.19 0.21 -18.19
CA GLU A 135 2.22 -0.87 -17.98
C GLU A 135 2.23 -1.34 -16.52
N ALA A 136 3.41 -1.46 -15.89
CA ALA A 136 3.51 -1.78 -14.47
C ALA A 136 2.86 -0.69 -13.59
N TYR A 137 3.03 0.59 -13.95
CA TYR A 137 2.40 1.72 -13.28
C TYR A 137 0.87 1.63 -13.35
N GLU A 138 0.32 1.40 -14.54
CA GLU A 138 -1.13 1.25 -14.76
C GLU A 138 -1.71 0.08 -13.94
N TRP A 139 -1.01 -1.06 -13.91
CA TRP A 139 -1.40 -2.19 -13.08
C TRP A 139 -1.35 -1.89 -11.59
N PHE A 140 -0.33 -1.20 -11.12
CA PHE A 140 -0.22 -0.83 -9.70
C PHE A 140 -1.27 0.20 -9.28
N GLN A 141 -1.65 1.12 -10.17
CA GLN A 141 -2.81 1.99 -9.96
C GLN A 141 -4.10 1.16 -9.81
N ARG A 142 -4.36 0.27 -10.76
CA ARG A 142 -5.55 -0.58 -10.75
C ARG A 142 -5.62 -1.47 -9.51
N LEU A 143 -4.48 -1.99 -9.05
CA LEU A 143 -4.36 -2.82 -7.85
C LEU A 143 -4.24 -2.01 -6.55
N GLN A 144 -4.22 -0.68 -6.63
CA GLN A 144 -4.11 0.24 -5.49
C GLN A 144 -2.84 0.05 -4.65
N PHE A 145 -1.70 -0.29 -5.26
CA PHE A 145 -0.42 -0.47 -4.60
C PHE A 145 0.28 0.87 -4.34
N LYS A 146 -0.27 1.69 -3.46
CA LYS A 146 0.17 3.07 -3.17
C LYS A 146 1.69 3.18 -2.91
N ASN A 147 2.24 2.31 -2.06
CA ASN A 147 3.67 2.33 -1.71
C ASN A 147 4.60 1.98 -2.89
N LEU A 148 4.10 1.26 -3.88
CA LEU A 148 4.87 0.91 -5.07
C LEU A 148 4.79 2.00 -6.13
N LEU A 149 3.65 2.69 -6.25
CA LEU A 149 3.50 3.82 -7.18
C LEU A 149 4.52 4.93 -6.91
N GLY A 150 4.83 5.22 -5.64
CA GLY A 150 5.85 6.20 -5.26
C GLY A 150 7.29 5.86 -5.67
N LYS A 151 7.55 4.63 -6.15
CA LYS A 151 8.87 4.20 -6.64
C LYS A 151 9.08 4.45 -8.14
N PHE A 152 8.02 4.79 -8.85
CA PHE A 152 8.13 5.15 -10.26
C PHE A 152 8.62 6.58 -10.40
N GLU A 153 9.66 6.77 -11.18
CA GLU A 153 10.16 8.10 -11.60
C GLU A 153 9.37 8.65 -12.80
N ILE A 154 8.23 8.05 -13.11
CA ILE A 154 7.36 8.53 -14.17
C ILE A 154 6.83 9.87 -13.69
N GLN A 155 7.21 10.96 -14.37
CA GLN A 155 6.46 12.20 -14.26
C GLN A 155 5.04 11.88 -14.71
N ALA A 156 4.08 12.00 -13.80
CA ALA A 156 2.69 11.95 -14.20
C ALA A 156 2.54 12.94 -15.37
N PRO A 157 1.95 12.54 -16.51
CA PRO A 157 1.71 13.49 -17.58
C PRO A 157 0.99 14.68 -16.97
N ALA A 158 1.49 15.89 -17.21
CA ALA A 158 0.85 17.09 -16.70
C ALA A 158 -0.62 17.00 -17.12
N ASN A 159 -1.51 16.93 -16.13
CA ASN A 159 -2.92 16.83 -16.43
C ASN A 159 -3.31 18.09 -17.19
N ALA A 160 -4.06 17.97 -18.26
CA ALA A 160 -4.50 19.11 -19.08
C ALA A 160 -5.23 20.21 -18.29
N ILE A 161 -5.59 19.93 -17.02
CA ILE A 161 -6.20 20.89 -16.10
C ILE A 161 -5.20 21.90 -15.54
N GLU A 162 -3.89 21.59 -15.49
CA GLU A 162 -2.89 22.53 -14.96
C GLU A 162 -2.80 23.83 -15.75
N ASP A 163 -3.09 23.78 -17.05
CA ASP A 163 -3.15 24.96 -17.91
C ASP A 163 -4.23 25.96 -17.46
N ARG A 164 -5.18 25.51 -16.63
CA ARG A 164 -6.27 26.33 -16.07
C ARG A 164 -5.96 26.90 -14.71
N PHE A 165 -4.86 26.48 -14.07
CA PHE A 165 -4.49 26.94 -12.74
C PHE A 165 -4.00 28.37 -12.81
N ARG A 166 -4.56 29.21 -11.95
CA ARG A 166 -4.25 30.62 -11.87
C ARG A 166 -4.07 31.03 -10.41
N THR A 167 -3.06 31.85 -10.16
CA THR A 167 -2.79 32.39 -8.82
C THR A 167 -3.22 33.83 -8.75
N VAL A 168 -3.87 34.19 -7.65
CA VAL A 168 -4.35 35.52 -7.33
C VAL A 168 -3.81 35.96 -5.98
N THR A 169 -3.22 37.16 -5.94
CA THR A 169 -2.70 37.79 -4.73
C THR A 169 -3.31 39.19 -4.49
N ASP A 170 -3.97 39.76 -5.51
CA ASP A 170 -4.65 41.03 -5.42
C ASP A 170 -6.03 40.88 -4.77
N PRO A 171 -6.37 41.67 -3.72
CA PRO A 171 -7.64 41.60 -3.02
C PRO A 171 -8.88 41.88 -3.88
N ALA A 172 -8.77 42.83 -4.84
CA ALA A 172 -9.91 43.18 -5.70
C ALA A 172 -10.17 42.06 -6.72
N GLU A 173 -9.10 41.45 -7.25
CA GLU A 173 -9.22 40.26 -8.11
C GLU A 173 -9.76 39.05 -7.34
N ALA A 174 -9.30 38.80 -6.10
CA ALA A 174 -9.81 37.77 -5.23
C ALA A 174 -11.33 37.93 -4.99
N GLN A 175 -11.78 39.13 -4.70
CA GLN A 175 -13.21 39.42 -4.53
C GLN A 175 -13.98 39.19 -5.84
N ALA A 176 -13.45 39.54 -6.99
CA ALA A 176 -14.08 39.27 -8.28
C ALA A 176 -14.20 37.77 -8.57
N VAL A 177 -13.16 36.97 -8.26
CA VAL A 177 -13.20 35.51 -8.36
C VAL A 177 -14.30 34.93 -7.49
N LEU A 178 -14.34 35.29 -6.22
CA LEU A 178 -15.35 34.81 -5.28
C LEU A 178 -16.79 35.27 -5.63
N GLY A 179 -16.93 36.46 -6.23
CA GLY A 179 -18.20 36.92 -6.77
C GLY A 179 -18.72 36.04 -7.93
N ARG A 180 -17.82 35.59 -8.83
CA ARG A 180 -18.18 34.60 -9.88
C ARG A 180 -18.47 33.23 -9.29
N ALA A 181 -17.67 32.79 -8.32
CA ALA A 181 -17.89 31.50 -7.63
C ALA A 181 -19.27 31.47 -6.95
N ALA A 182 -19.71 32.56 -6.32
CA ALA A 182 -21.03 32.66 -5.68
C ALA A 182 -22.20 32.48 -6.65
N SER A 183 -22.00 32.68 -7.94
CA SER A 183 -22.99 32.48 -9.01
C SER A 183 -22.92 31.08 -9.63
N ALA A 184 -21.94 30.28 -9.28
CA ALA A 184 -21.78 28.94 -9.79
C ALA A 184 -22.78 27.95 -9.17
N LYS A 185 -22.98 26.79 -9.80
CA LYS A 185 -23.81 25.72 -9.24
C LYS A 185 -23.08 25.02 -8.09
N THR A 186 -21.82 24.68 -8.28
CA THR A 186 -20.96 24.00 -7.31
C THR A 186 -19.61 24.67 -7.25
N VAL A 187 -19.05 24.83 -6.07
CA VAL A 187 -17.71 25.37 -5.82
C VAL A 187 -16.91 24.41 -4.98
N GLY A 188 -15.83 23.89 -5.54
CA GLY A 188 -14.85 23.10 -4.79
C GLY A 188 -13.87 24.04 -4.08
N ILE A 189 -13.65 23.82 -2.79
CA ILE A 189 -12.74 24.64 -1.97
C ILE A 189 -11.73 23.75 -1.27
N ALA A 190 -10.46 24.16 -1.28
CA ALA A 190 -9.37 23.58 -0.50
C ALA A 190 -8.57 24.68 0.21
N LEU A 191 -8.46 24.61 1.55
CA LEU A 191 -7.70 25.56 2.34
C LEU A 191 -6.21 25.22 2.33
N GLU A 192 -5.36 26.21 2.12
CA GLU A 192 -3.92 26.06 2.28
C GLU A 192 -3.51 26.43 3.72
N LYS A 193 -2.83 25.48 4.39
CA LYS A 193 -2.48 25.56 5.81
C LYS A 193 -0.98 25.36 5.98
N ASN A 194 -0.29 26.27 6.63
CA ASN A 194 1.11 26.09 7.02
C ASN A 194 1.19 25.23 8.28
N ARG A 195 1.90 24.09 8.19
CA ARG A 195 2.13 23.17 9.31
C ARG A 195 3.57 23.21 9.86
N GLU A 196 4.49 23.92 9.21
CA GLU A 196 5.93 23.79 9.47
C GLU A 196 6.43 24.47 10.75
N ASN A 197 5.69 25.38 11.38
CA ASN A 197 6.17 26.18 12.50
C ASN A 197 5.50 25.91 13.87
N MET A 198 4.81 24.80 14.04
CA MET A 198 4.09 24.55 15.28
C MET A 198 4.74 23.47 16.12
N LEU A 199 5.30 23.88 17.29
CA LEU A 199 5.59 22.95 18.38
C LEU A 199 4.28 22.23 18.78
N PRO A 200 4.31 20.89 18.98
CA PRO A 200 3.10 20.08 19.21
C PRO A 200 2.23 20.53 20.38
N LEU A 201 2.82 21.30 21.30
CA LEU A 201 2.15 21.76 22.53
C LEU A 201 1.29 23.04 22.34
N PHE A 202 1.44 23.76 21.22
CA PHE A 202 0.72 25.01 20.90
C PHE A 202 -0.10 24.95 19.60
N ALA A 203 -0.36 23.77 19.07
CA ALA A 203 -1.06 23.55 17.79
C ALA A 203 -2.58 23.86 17.90
N MET A 204 -2.98 24.96 18.47
CA MET A 204 -4.40 25.40 18.49
C MET A 204 -4.82 26.27 17.29
N GLY A 205 -4.03 26.34 16.21
CA GLY A 205 -4.44 27.00 14.98
C GLY A 205 -3.42 26.77 13.85
N SER A 206 -3.81 26.15 12.76
CA SER A 206 -3.01 26.20 11.53
C SER A 206 -3.12 27.59 10.92
N GLU A 207 -1.99 28.22 10.56
CA GLU A 207 -1.99 29.48 9.85
C GLU A 207 -2.51 29.26 8.43
N ILE A 208 -3.57 29.95 8.04
CA ILE A 208 -4.11 29.91 6.69
C ILE A 208 -3.26 30.80 5.80
N THR A 209 -2.63 30.21 4.79
CA THR A 209 -1.76 30.88 3.83
C THR A 209 -2.45 31.13 2.49
N GLY A 210 -3.61 30.50 2.26
CA GLY A 210 -4.39 30.66 1.05
C GLY A 210 -5.59 29.74 1.00
N ALA A 211 -6.28 29.77 -0.14
CA ALA A 211 -7.32 28.82 -0.48
C ALA A 211 -7.40 28.66 -2.00
N ALA A 212 -7.66 27.46 -2.48
CA ALA A 212 -7.96 27.21 -3.88
C ALA A 212 -9.47 27.00 -4.09
N PHE A 213 -9.95 27.45 -5.24
CA PHE A 213 -11.34 27.41 -5.66
C PHE A 213 -11.44 26.82 -7.05
N ALA A 214 -12.38 25.92 -7.28
CA ALA A 214 -12.71 25.37 -8.59
C ALA A 214 -14.20 25.45 -8.83
N PHE A 215 -14.62 26.01 -9.93
CA PHE A 215 -16.03 26.21 -10.29
C PHE A 215 -16.19 26.43 -11.80
N SER A 216 -17.42 26.41 -12.29
CA SER A 216 -17.74 26.85 -13.65
C SER A 216 -18.55 28.15 -13.62
N HIS A 217 -18.15 29.12 -14.42
CA HIS A 217 -18.84 30.36 -14.65
C HIS A 217 -18.94 30.63 -16.16
N ASP A 218 -20.13 30.90 -16.66
CA ASP A 218 -20.43 31.10 -18.10
C ASP A 218 -19.88 29.98 -19.00
N GLY A 219 -19.99 28.71 -18.52
CA GLY A 219 -19.52 27.52 -19.25
C GLY A 219 -18.02 27.33 -19.30
N LYS A 220 -17.23 28.16 -18.58
CA LYS A 220 -15.79 28.02 -18.43
C LYS A 220 -15.44 27.56 -17.02
N GLU A 221 -14.62 26.52 -16.95
CA GLU A 221 -14.06 26.10 -15.68
C GLU A 221 -12.91 27.00 -15.25
N GLU A 222 -12.94 27.47 -14.03
CA GLU A 222 -11.87 28.23 -13.38
C GLU A 222 -11.31 27.42 -12.21
N VAL A 223 -9.99 27.37 -12.10
CA VAL A 223 -9.28 26.82 -10.93
C VAL A 223 -8.28 27.87 -10.47
N VAL A 224 -8.55 28.45 -9.32
CA VAL A 224 -7.84 29.65 -8.84
C VAL A 224 -7.35 29.44 -7.42
N SER A 225 -6.04 29.60 -7.22
CA SER A 225 -5.42 29.74 -5.91
C SER A 225 -5.39 31.20 -5.49
N ILE A 226 -5.94 31.51 -4.34
CA ILE A 226 -5.89 32.85 -3.73
C ILE A 226 -4.93 32.77 -2.55
N LEU A 227 -3.82 33.47 -2.62
CA LEU A 227 -2.78 33.46 -1.60
C LEU A 227 -2.92 34.66 -0.66
N VAL A 228 -2.75 34.40 0.63
CA VAL A 228 -2.66 35.43 1.66
C VAL A 228 -1.32 36.15 1.52
N GLY A 229 -1.33 37.45 1.51
CA GLY A 229 -0.14 38.27 1.41
C GLY A 229 -0.43 39.74 1.07
N GLY A 230 0.52 40.60 1.27
CA GLY A 230 0.34 42.03 1.03
C GLY A 230 -0.84 42.61 1.83
N THR A 231 -1.87 43.07 1.13
CA THR A 231 -3.08 43.67 1.73
C THR A 231 -4.21 42.62 1.95
N LEU A 232 -4.09 41.41 1.40
CA LEU A 232 -5.06 40.31 1.63
C LEU A 232 -4.66 39.54 2.85
N THR A 233 -5.36 39.73 3.95
CA THR A 233 -5.13 38.95 5.19
C THR A 233 -5.91 37.62 5.20
N ALA A 234 -5.46 36.67 6.02
CA ALA A 234 -6.15 35.39 6.22
C ALA A 234 -7.60 35.61 6.73
N GLU A 235 -7.79 36.55 7.65
CA GLU A 235 -9.10 36.91 8.19
C GLU A 235 -10.04 37.44 7.09
N ALA A 236 -9.54 38.31 6.21
CA ALA A 236 -10.31 38.83 5.08
C ALA A 236 -10.73 37.71 4.11
N LEU A 237 -9.80 36.81 3.78
CA LEU A 237 -10.10 35.65 2.92
C LEU A 237 -11.14 34.73 3.56
N LEU A 238 -10.97 34.35 4.83
CA LEU A 238 -11.91 33.49 5.55
C LEU A 238 -13.29 34.12 5.71
N LYS A 239 -13.36 35.45 5.89
CA LYS A 239 -14.64 36.18 5.89
C LYS A 239 -15.32 36.09 4.53
N GLN A 240 -14.60 36.20 3.44
CA GLN A 240 -15.13 36.05 2.10
C GLN A 240 -15.59 34.60 1.82
N ILE A 241 -14.86 33.59 2.33
CA ILE A 241 -15.28 32.18 2.26
C ILE A 241 -16.58 31.99 3.05
N SER A 242 -16.69 32.53 4.26
CA SER A 242 -17.95 32.50 5.01
C SER A 242 -19.12 33.11 4.22
N ALA A 243 -18.91 34.29 3.62
CA ALA A 243 -19.91 34.94 2.78
C ALA A 243 -20.27 34.08 1.53
N LEU A 244 -19.30 33.37 0.95
CA LEU A 244 -19.56 32.45 -0.15
C LEU A 244 -20.51 31.32 0.28
N THR A 245 -20.42 30.83 1.53
CA THR A 245 -21.37 29.83 2.06
C THR A 245 -22.79 30.36 2.27
N GLU A 246 -23.03 31.65 2.19
CA GLU A 246 -24.39 32.24 2.18
C GLU A 246 -25.06 32.19 0.79
N SER A 247 -24.23 31.96 -0.26
CA SER A 247 -24.73 31.90 -1.63
C SER A 247 -25.63 30.67 -1.87
N ARG A 248 -26.16 30.57 -3.08
CA ARG A 248 -26.92 29.37 -3.51
C ARG A 248 -26.06 28.26 -4.07
N ALA A 249 -24.74 28.50 -4.19
CA ALA A 249 -23.79 27.51 -4.68
C ALA A 249 -23.68 26.36 -3.68
N GLU A 250 -23.60 25.14 -4.19
CA GLU A 250 -23.19 23.99 -3.38
C GLU A 250 -21.68 24.12 -3.11
N ILE A 251 -21.30 24.14 -1.84
CA ILE A 251 -19.92 24.24 -1.40
C ILE A 251 -19.38 22.84 -1.13
N SER A 252 -18.46 22.39 -1.96
CA SER A 252 -17.85 21.08 -1.85
C SER A 252 -16.46 21.17 -1.23
N MET A 253 -16.24 20.44 -0.13
CA MET A 253 -15.01 20.44 0.65
C MET A 253 -14.64 19.02 1.08
N PHE A 254 -13.43 18.84 1.57
CA PHE A 254 -12.96 17.59 2.16
C PHE A 254 -12.84 17.75 3.67
N ASP A 255 -13.59 16.95 4.44
CA ASP A 255 -13.64 17.00 5.92
C ASP A 255 -13.92 18.43 6.43
N VAL A 256 -15.07 18.97 6.06
CA VAL A 256 -15.47 20.34 6.37
C VAL A 256 -15.45 20.65 7.87
N LYS A 257 -15.70 19.65 8.71
CA LYS A 257 -15.64 19.78 10.18
C LYS A 257 -14.28 20.30 10.67
N GLN A 258 -13.18 19.85 10.07
CA GLN A 258 -11.86 20.37 10.41
C GLN A 258 -11.64 21.81 9.99
N ASP A 259 -12.33 22.28 8.94
CA ASP A 259 -12.16 23.63 8.40
C ASP A 259 -13.09 24.65 9.06
N MET A 260 -14.23 24.22 9.63
CA MET A 260 -15.20 25.07 10.32
C MET A 260 -14.64 25.83 11.52
N LYS A 261 -13.52 25.38 12.10
CA LYS A 261 -12.80 26.15 13.13
C LYS A 261 -12.16 27.45 12.60
N ASN A 262 -11.98 27.57 11.29
CA ASN A 262 -11.35 28.73 10.65
C ASN A 262 -12.37 29.72 10.10
N PHE A 263 -13.56 29.26 9.68
CA PHE A 263 -14.59 30.10 9.12
C PHE A 263 -15.99 29.54 9.45
N ARG A 264 -16.99 30.40 9.43
CA ARG A 264 -18.39 30.03 9.68
C ARG A 264 -19.05 29.54 8.40
N VAL A 265 -19.71 28.39 8.46
CA VAL A 265 -20.65 27.91 7.44
C VAL A 265 -22.01 28.52 7.71
N CYS A 266 -22.53 29.34 6.80
CA CYS A 266 -23.81 30.05 7.00
C CYS A 266 -25.00 29.21 6.58
N ARG A 267 -24.85 28.35 5.56
CA ARG A 267 -25.89 27.46 5.05
C ARG A 267 -25.39 26.01 4.98
N PRO A 268 -25.52 25.28 6.10
CA PRO A 268 -25.08 23.88 6.18
C PRO A 268 -25.71 22.97 5.12
N GLU A 269 -26.97 23.26 4.75
CA GLU A 269 -27.72 22.50 3.73
C GLU A 269 -27.15 22.60 2.31
N ASN A 270 -26.26 23.58 2.06
CA ASN A 270 -25.58 23.75 0.77
C ASN A 270 -24.16 23.18 0.76
N VAL A 271 -23.75 22.46 1.81
CA VAL A 271 -22.40 21.89 1.89
C VAL A 271 -22.41 20.41 1.51
N PHE A 272 -21.49 20.02 0.67
CA PHE A 272 -21.19 18.64 0.30
C PHE A 272 -19.82 18.24 0.81
N ASP A 273 -19.77 17.32 1.77
CA ASP A 273 -18.49 16.79 2.28
C ASP A 273 -18.07 15.57 1.48
N VAL A 274 -17.01 15.72 0.70
CA VAL A 274 -16.46 14.68 -0.17
C VAL A 274 -15.90 13.50 0.64
N HIS A 275 -15.33 13.75 1.82
CA HIS A 275 -14.82 12.70 2.69
C HIS A 275 -15.94 11.81 3.20
N VAL A 276 -17.03 12.39 3.68
CA VAL A 276 -18.22 11.67 4.17
C VAL A 276 -18.85 10.86 3.04
N ALA A 277 -19.01 11.46 1.86
CA ALA A 277 -19.54 10.76 0.68
C ALA A 277 -18.68 9.56 0.27
N ALA A 278 -17.36 9.74 0.20
CA ALA A 278 -16.43 8.67 -0.14
C ALA A 278 -16.44 7.54 0.91
N TYR A 279 -16.53 7.88 2.20
CA TYR A 279 -16.65 6.91 3.28
C TYR A 279 -17.93 6.06 3.16
N LEU A 280 -19.08 6.69 2.93
CA LEU A 280 -20.35 5.95 2.78
C LEU A 280 -20.33 4.98 1.59
N LEU A 281 -19.65 5.34 0.50
CA LEU A 281 -19.52 4.49 -0.68
C LEU A 281 -18.56 3.31 -0.47
N ASN A 282 -17.55 3.46 0.38
CA ASN A 282 -16.61 2.37 0.70
C ASN A 282 -16.07 2.45 2.13
N PRO A 283 -16.85 2.03 3.14
CA PRO A 283 -16.45 2.13 4.56
C PRO A 283 -15.32 1.17 4.95
N LEU A 284 -14.87 0.29 4.06
CA LEU A 284 -13.80 -0.67 4.34
C LEU A 284 -12.40 -0.05 4.24
N LYS A 285 -12.26 1.14 3.68
CA LYS A 285 -10.99 1.86 3.70
C LYS A 285 -10.70 2.42 5.09
N SER A 286 -9.45 2.30 5.53
CA SER A 286 -8.99 2.83 6.82
C SER A 286 -8.88 4.35 6.86
N SER A 287 -8.70 5.00 5.72
CA SER A 287 -8.59 6.46 5.56
C SER A 287 -8.88 6.87 4.13
N TYR A 288 -9.31 8.12 3.96
CA TYR A 288 -9.43 8.79 2.67
C TYR A 288 -8.60 10.07 2.69
N GLU A 289 -7.95 10.34 1.57
CA GLU A 289 -7.28 11.60 1.28
C GLU A 289 -7.83 12.19 -0.03
N PRO A 290 -7.72 13.49 -0.28
CA PRO A 290 -8.15 14.09 -1.54
C PRO A 290 -7.59 13.39 -2.78
N ASP A 291 -6.33 12.94 -2.71
CA ASP A 291 -5.65 12.20 -3.77
C ASP A 291 -6.31 10.86 -4.08
N ASP A 292 -6.89 10.21 -3.07
CA ASP A 292 -7.62 8.95 -3.26
C ASP A 292 -8.88 9.19 -4.07
N VAL A 293 -9.60 10.27 -3.76
CA VAL A 293 -10.82 10.66 -4.48
C VAL A 293 -10.48 11.06 -5.91
N ALA A 294 -9.43 11.86 -6.10
CA ALA A 294 -8.96 12.28 -7.43
C ALA A 294 -8.68 11.06 -8.33
N ARG A 295 -7.94 10.09 -7.80
CA ARG A 295 -7.56 8.88 -8.53
C ARG A 295 -8.74 7.94 -8.77
N GLU A 296 -9.58 7.70 -7.75
CA GLU A 296 -10.63 6.69 -7.79
C GLU A 296 -11.85 7.12 -8.62
N TYR A 297 -12.16 8.41 -8.59
CA TYR A 297 -13.39 8.92 -9.19
C TYR A 297 -13.17 9.83 -10.40
N LEU A 298 -11.98 10.42 -10.55
CA LEU A 298 -11.67 11.36 -11.63
C LEU A 298 -10.56 10.89 -12.57
N ASP A 299 -9.93 9.73 -12.27
CA ASP A 299 -8.75 9.24 -13.00
C ASP A 299 -7.61 10.28 -13.04
N LEU A 300 -7.50 11.09 -11.98
CA LEU A 300 -6.46 12.11 -11.82
C LEU A 300 -5.40 11.62 -10.84
N THR A 301 -4.13 11.72 -11.26
CA THR A 301 -2.98 11.48 -10.40
C THR A 301 -2.37 12.82 -10.00
N ILE A 302 -2.26 13.10 -8.70
CA ILE A 302 -1.62 14.28 -8.14
C ILE A 302 -0.18 13.92 -7.81
N ASP A 303 0.80 14.56 -8.47
CA ASP A 303 2.21 14.31 -8.19
C ASP A 303 2.60 14.91 -6.82
N GLY A 304 3.15 14.08 -5.96
CA GLY A 304 3.63 14.50 -4.64
C GLY A 304 4.75 15.55 -4.67
N LYS A 305 5.41 15.75 -5.83
CA LYS A 305 6.47 16.73 -6.04
C LYS A 305 5.98 18.12 -6.45
N LEU A 306 4.67 18.28 -6.69
CA LEU A 306 4.07 19.58 -7.02
C LEU A 306 4.22 20.58 -5.87
N SER A 307 4.22 21.89 -6.21
CA SER A 307 4.12 22.93 -5.18
C SER A 307 2.81 22.80 -4.39
N GLU A 308 2.80 23.23 -3.13
CA GLU A 308 1.61 23.18 -2.30
C GLU A 308 0.43 23.91 -2.95
N GLU A 309 0.69 25.04 -3.59
CA GLU A 309 -0.31 25.79 -4.35
C GLU A 309 -0.96 24.96 -5.46
N LYS A 310 -0.16 24.26 -6.28
CA LYS A 310 -0.69 23.39 -7.33
C LYS A 310 -1.48 22.20 -6.75
N LYS A 311 -0.98 21.59 -5.67
CA LYS A 311 -1.72 20.54 -4.97
C LYS A 311 -3.09 21.03 -4.51
N ARG A 312 -3.18 22.23 -3.95
CA ARG A 312 -4.46 22.83 -3.53
C ARG A 312 -5.40 23.07 -4.71
N CYS A 313 -4.87 23.50 -5.87
CA CYS A 313 -5.67 23.60 -7.08
C CYS A 313 -6.25 22.23 -7.51
N TYR A 314 -5.45 21.17 -7.47
CA TYR A 314 -5.93 19.82 -7.72
C TYR A 314 -6.99 19.38 -6.71
N GLU A 315 -6.78 19.65 -5.43
CA GLU A 315 -7.76 19.33 -4.39
C GLU A 315 -9.08 20.07 -4.60
N ALA A 316 -9.04 21.38 -4.84
CA ALA A 316 -10.24 22.15 -5.13
C ALA A 316 -10.98 21.66 -6.38
N TYR A 317 -10.24 21.31 -7.43
CA TYR A 317 -10.80 20.71 -8.64
C TYR A 317 -11.43 19.34 -8.35
N THR A 318 -10.76 18.54 -7.53
CA THR A 318 -11.29 17.23 -7.08
C THR A 318 -12.59 17.39 -6.30
N MET A 319 -12.68 18.41 -5.42
CA MET A 319 -13.92 18.70 -4.69
C MET A 319 -15.03 19.13 -5.65
N TYR A 320 -14.71 20.01 -6.60
CA TYR A 320 -15.67 20.50 -7.58
C TYR A 320 -16.24 19.39 -8.48
N GLN A 321 -15.40 18.61 -9.12
CA GLN A 321 -15.84 17.52 -10.01
C GLN A 321 -16.35 16.31 -9.25
N GLY A 322 -15.70 15.99 -8.12
CA GLY A 322 -16.05 14.86 -7.27
C GLY A 322 -17.44 14.95 -6.68
N ALA A 323 -17.93 16.15 -6.34
CA ALA A 323 -19.27 16.33 -5.78
C ALA A 323 -20.35 15.72 -6.66
N ALA A 324 -20.36 16.05 -7.97
CA ALA A 324 -21.36 15.53 -8.90
C ALA A 324 -21.26 14.01 -9.09
N ILE A 325 -20.04 13.49 -9.20
CA ILE A 325 -19.79 12.05 -9.41
C ILE A 325 -20.20 11.25 -8.17
N LEU A 326 -19.77 11.70 -6.97
CA LEU A 326 -20.09 11.02 -5.73
C LEU A 326 -21.58 11.07 -5.42
N ARG A 327 -22.25 12.20 -5.69
CA ARG A 327 -23.71 12.30 -5.54
C ARG A 327 -24.44 11.29 -6.44
N GLY A 328 -24.03 11.14 -7.69
CA GLY A 328 -24.58 10.11 -8.59
C GLY A 328 -24.38 8.70 -8.03
N LYS A 329 -23.19 8.40 -7.50
CA LYS A 329 -22.90 7.09 -6.88
C LYS A 329 -23.67 6.85 -5.58
N LEU A 330 -23.89 7.88 -4.76
CA LEU A 330 -24.75 7.78 -3.56
C LEU A 330 -26.20 7.46 -3.95
N GLN A 331 -26.71 8.06 -5.03
CA GLN A 331 -28.04 7.74 -5.58
C GLN A 331 -28.11 6.30 -6.08
N GLU A 332 -27.15 5.88 -6.90
CA GLU A 332 -27.08 4.51 -7.43
C GLU A 332 -27.00 3.44 -6.33
N SER A 333 -26.31 3.74 -5.23
CA SER A 333 -26.14 2.82 -4.08
C SER A 333 -27.25 2.93 -3.02
N GLY A 334 -28.19 3.87 -3.17
CA GLY A 334 -29.25 4.12 -2.17
C GLY A 334 -28.74 4.82 -0.90
N MET A 335 -27.55 5.43 -0.95
CA MET A 335 -26.92 6.11 0.18
C MET A 335 -27.15 7.63 0.21
N GLU A 336 -27.95 8.19 -0.70
CA GLU A 336 -28.24 9.62 -0.75
C GLU A 336 -28.98 10.09 0.51
N ALA A 337 -30.08 9.41 0.90
CA ALA A 337 -30.84 9.76 2.10
C ALA A 337 -29.99 9.62 3.39
N PRO A 338 -29.23 8.52 3.65
CA PRO A 338 -28.27 8.48 4.75
C PRO A 338 -27.26 9.64 4.74
N PHE A 339 -26.75 10.04 3.58
CA PHE A 339 -25.83 11.16 3.45
C PHE A 339 -26.49 12.49 3.84
N ASP A 340 -27.61 12.83 3.22
CA ASP A 340 -28.25 14.15 3.36
C ASP A 340 -29.00 14.30 4.70
N GLU A 341 -29.64 13.24 5.21
CA GLU A 341 -30.52 13.31 6.38
C GLU A 341 -29.83 12.92 7.69
N ILE A 342 -28.72 12.19 7.64
CA ILE A 342 -28.02 11.68 8.85
C ILE A 342 -26.60 12.24 8.92
N GLU A 343 -25.74 11.89 7.97
CA GLU A 343 -24.31 12.15 8.10
C GLU A 343 -23.97 13.64 7.98
N MET A 344 -24.51 14.33 6.99
CA MET A 344 -24.25 15.77 6.84
C MET A 344 -24.76 16.59 8.03
N PRO A 345 -25.99 16.43 8.54
CA PRO A 345 -26.42 17.08 9.78
C PRO A 345 -25.52 16.74 10.99
N LEU A 346 -25.05 15.49 11.09
CA LEU A 346 -24.18 15.04 12.17
C LEU A 346 -22.82 15.74 12.15
N VAL A 347 -22.24 16.02 10.98
CA VAL A 347 -20.99 16.79 10.85
C VAL A 347 -21.08 18.12 11.59
N PHE A 348 -22.16 18.87 11.39
CA PHE A 348 -22.39 20.18 12.04
C PHE A 348 -22.70 20.03 13.53
N ALA A 349 -23.55 19.07 13.90
CA ALA A 349 -23.90 18.81 15.29
C ALA A 349 -22.67 18.39 16.15
N LEU A 350 -21.72 17.65 15.56
CA LEU A 350 -20.49 17.27 16.22
C LEU A 350 -19.45 18.40 16.31
N PHE A 351 -19.56 19.43 15.48
CA PHE A 351 -18.70 20.60 15.55
C PHE A 351 -19.10 21.53 16.71
N ASP A 352 -20.43 21.67 16.97
CA ASP A 352 -20.99 22.55 17.99
C ASP A 352 -20.78 22.05 19.45
N ARG A 353 -20.19 20.85 19.63
CA ARG A 353 -19.84 20.25 20.93
C ARG A 353 -18.41 20.48 21.34
#